data_ded22ad5d6df3188eba01a0897f14c1f
#
_entry.id   ded22ad5d6df3188eba01a0897f14c1f
#
_cell.length_a   1.000
_cell.length_b   1.000
_cell.length_c   1.000
_cell.angle_alpha   90.00
_cell.angle_beta   90.00
_cell.angle_gamma   90.00
#
_symmetry.space_group_name_H-M   'P 1'
#
loop_
_entity.id
_entity.type
_entity.pdbx_description
1 polymer ?
#
loop_
_entity_poly.entity_id
_entity_poly.type
_entity_poly.pdbx_seq_one_letter_code
_entity_poly.pdbx_strand_id
1 'polypeptide(L)'
;MNKFAIVLTHLISFQEKDLLNRQEKFHTVIYIPILKLLSDLLKKEEVLQALGKNKPVEQSGYYKSFLDGDFYKSNGILSGQELSVAITLYIDDFEICNPLGTSKKKHKICGVYWVIGNLPSRYKSTLSSIYLALLCKAEHVRIYGYDRVLKPLIEDIKCLETVGVFVEKLGCNVKGTILFVAADNLAAHSLGGFQESFNVEKFCRFCLASRRDIQTCDVRTGNFVLRSPESFDEAVNVLKQTDLASVDGVKRDCPLNSLTGFHTCTGFPPDFLHDVLEGIVPVELSLCLADLISKKYFTLEELNSEIQSFPFKFSDKRNCPQKILSTFKKSGTVGGNGHEKLESCAFPYPHHRPPCSRRESNMGSNP
;
A
#
# COMPACT_ATOMS: atom_id res chain seq x y z
N MET A 1 -11.67 -17.32 23.91
CA MET A 1 -11.45 -18.49 23.02
C MET A 1 -12.22 -18.27 21.74
N ASN A 2 -11.57 -17.72 20.71
CA ASN A 2 -12.21 -17.53 19.41
C ASN A 2 -12.29 -18.88 18.69
N LYS A 3 -13.47 -19.43 18.60
CA LYS A 3 -13.77 -20.52 17.68
C LYS A 3 -13.63 -19.96 16.27
N PHE A 4 -12.51 -20.21 15.61
CA PHE A 4 -12.44 -20.05 14.16
C PHE A 4 -13.48 -21.00 13.59
N ALA A 5 -14.60 -20.44 13.14
CA ALA A 5 -15.53 -21.21 12.31
C ALA A 5 -14.71 -21.68 11.10
N ILE A 6 -14.73 -22.99 10.85
CA ILE A 6 -14.13 -23.56 9.64
C ILE A 6 -14.90 -22.96 8.48
N VAL A 7 -14.40 -21.88 7.93
CA VAL A 7 -14.91 -21.30 6.68
C VAL A 7 -14.57 -22.31 5.61
N LEU A 8 -15.57 -22.79 4.87
CA LEU A 8 -15.38 -23.70 3.74
C LEU A 8 -14.38 -23.01 2.77
N THR A 9 -13.17 -23.49 2.75
CA THR A 9 -12.16 -23.06 1.79
C THR A 9 -12.46 -23.72 0.44
N HIS A 10 -12.41 -22.94 -0.62
CA HIS A 10 -12.46 -23.48 -1.96
C HIS A 10 -11.04 -23.75 -2.46
N LEU A 11 -10.78 -25.02 -2.75
CA LEU A 11 -9.56 -25.41 -3.44
C LEU A 11 -9.79 -25.29 -4.93
N ILE A 12 -9.08 -24.36 -5.57
CA ILE A 12 -9.13 -24.18 -7.01
C ILE A 12 -7.88 -24.85 -7.56
N SER A 13 -8.09 -25.87 -8.41
CA SER A 13 -6.98 -26.59 -9.03
C SER A 13 -6.83 -26.17 -10.49
N PHE A 14 -5.64 -25.84 -10.88
CA PHE A 14 -5.25 -25.61 -12.27
C PHE A 14 -4.46 -26.80 -12.77
N GLN A 15 -4.80 -27.28 -13.96
CA GLN A 15 -4.09 -28.37 -14.61
C GLN A 15 -3.06 -27.80 -15.57
N GLU A 16 -1.80 -28.14 -15.38
CA GLU A 16 -0.72 -27.85 -16.30
C GLU A 16 -0.26 -29.15 -16.96
N LYS A 17 -0.24 -29.18 -18.30
CA LYS A 17 0.39 -30.28 -19.05
C LYS A 17 1.88 -30.00 -19.15
N ASP A 18 2.67 -30.76 -18.41
CA ASP A 18 4.10 -30.77 -18.61
C ASP A 18 4.42 -31.49 -19.93
N LEU A 19 4.69 -30.71 -20.98
CA LEU A 19 4.95 -31.20 -22.33
C LEU A 19 6.21 -32.05 -22.42
N LEU A 20 7.15 -31.89 -21.47
CA LEU A 20 8.42 -32.62 -21.44
C LEU A 20 8.26 -34.01 -20.81
N ASN A 21 7.45 -34.13 -19.75
CA ASN A 21 7.35 -35.37 -18.97
C ASN A 21 6.02 -36.10 -19.16
N ARG A 22 5.08 -35.58 -19.95
CA ARG A 22 3.70 -36.10 -20.13
C ARG A 22 2.93 -36.30 -18.82
N GLN A 23 3.34 -35.61 -17.74
CA GLN A 23 2.67 -35.66 -16.43
C GLN A 23 1.78 -34.43 -16.26
N GLU A 24 0.60 -34.67 -15.71
CA GLU A 24 -0.30 -33.59 -15.32
C GLU A 24 0.09 -33.11 -13.93
N LYS A 25 0.44 -31.83 -13.81
CA LYS A 25 0.67 -31.17 -12.54
C LYS A 25 -0.56 -30.37 -12.16
N PHE A 26 -1.03 -30.57 -10.94
CA PHE A 26 -2.11 -29.79 -10.34
C PHE A 26 -1.53 -28.70 -9.45
N HIS A 27 -1.83 -27.44 -9.78
CA HIS A 27 -1.48 -26.30 -8.97
C HIS A 27 -2.71 -25.82 -8.22
N THR A 28 -2.58 -25.59 -6.94
CA THR A 28 -3.70 -25.29 -6.06
C THR A 28 -3.65 -23.85 -5.58
N VAL A 29 -4.80 -23.19 -5.62
CA VAL A 29 -5.05 -21.89 -5.00
C VAL A 29 -6.10 -22.07 -3.94
N ILE A 30 -5.85 -21.60 -2.74
CA ILE A 30 -6.80 -21.62 -1.63
C ILE A 30 -7.59 -20.31 -1.68
N TYR A 31 -8.90 -20.37 -1.77
CA TYR A 31 -9.78 -19.23 -1.72
C TYR A 31 -10.75 -19.32 -0.55
N ILE A 32 -10.91 -18.25 0.19
CA ILE A 32 -11.88 -18.08 1.28
C ILE A 32 -12.96 -17.12 0.78
N PRO A 33 -14.21 -17.60 0.58
CA PRO A 33 -15.29 -16.79 0.02
C PRO A 33 -15.55 -15.51 0.86
N ILE A 34 -15.33 -14.36 0.23
CA ILE A 34 -15.50 -13.06 0.91
C ILE A 34 -16.95 -12.82 1.30
N LEU A 35 -17.90 -13.14 0.42
CA LEU A 35 -19.32 -12.91 0.69
C LEU A 35 -19.83 -13.63 1.92
N LYS A 36 -19.38 -14.88 2.13
CA LYS A 36 -19.78 -15.67 3.29
C LYS A 36 -19.26 -15.05 4.59
N LEU A 37 -17.97 -14.71 4.61
CA LEU A 37 -17.36 -14.08 5.77
C LEU A 37 -17.96 -12.70 6.05
N LEU A 38 -18.19 -11.91 5.01
CA LEU A 38 -18.84 -10.60 5.11
C LEU A 38 -20.25 -10.73 5.67
N SER A 39 -21.03 -11.71 5.21
CA SER A 39 -22.37 -12.01 5.76
C SER A 39 -22.30 -12.27 7.27
N ASP A 40 -21.34 -13.08 7.73
CA ASP A 40 -21.19 -13.37 9.16
C ASP A 40 -20.71 -12.15 9.97
N LEU A 41 -19.92 -11.27 9.37
CA LEU A 41 -19.49 -10.01 10.00
C LEU A 41 -20.67 -9.04 10.13
N LEU A 42 -21.49 -8.90 9.10
CA LEU A 42 -22.64 -7.99 9.08
C LEU A 42 -23.80 -8.44 9.99
N LYS A 43 -23.79 -9.68 10.50
CA LYS A 43 -24.72 -10.12 11.58
C LYS A 43 -24.39 -9.49 12.93
N LYS A 44 -23.16 -9.00 13.12
CA LYS A 44 -22.70 -8.41 14.38
C LYS A 44 -23.18 -6.96 14.47
N GLU A 45 -23.92 -6.67 15.53
CA GLU A 45 -24.46 -5.33 15.81
C GLU A 45 -23.36 -4.25 15.85
N GLU A 46 -22.23 -4.57 16.47
CA GLU A 46 -21.07 -3.67 16.59
C GLU A 46 -20.53 -3.24 15.22
N VAL A 47 -20.52 -4.16 14.24
CA VAL A 47 -20.02 -3.88 12.88
C VAL A 47 -21.00 -2.97 12.15
N LEU A 48 -22.31 -3.25 12.22
CA LEU A 48 -23.34 -2.43 11.60
C LEU A 48 -23.35 -1.01 12.16
N GLN A 49 -23.30 -0.86 13.49
CA GLN A 49 -23.23 0.44 14.13
C GLN A 49 -21.95 1.20 13.80
N ALA A 50 -20.83 0.50 13.71
CA ALA A 50 -19.55 1.12 13.36
C ALA A 50 -19.53 1.62 11.90
N LEU A 51 -20.11 0.87 10.96
CA LEU A 51 -20.26 1.29 9.56
C LEU A 51 -21.19 2.50 9.44
N GLY A 52 -22.33 2.48 10.12
CA GLY A 52 -23.32 3.58 10.07
C GLY A 52 -22.82 4.89 10.69
N LYS A 53 -21.90 4.83 11.66
CA LYS A 53 -21.32 6.01 12.32
C LYS A 53 -20.17 6.63 11.58
N ASN A 54 -19.47 5.89 10.71
CA ASN A 54 -18.29 6.36 10.02
C ASN A 54 -18.68 7.01 8.67
N LYS A 55 -19.09 8.26 8.74
CA LYS A 55 -19.50 9.06 7.57
C LYS A 55 -18.44 10.07 7.18
N PRO A 56 -18.43 10.53 5.90
CA PRO A 56 -17.58 11.61 5.46
C PRO A 56 -17.78 12.89 6.30
N VAL A 57 -16.73 13.71 6.38
CA VAL A 57 -16.83 15.04 7.01
C VAL A 57 -17.45 15.99 5.99
N GLU A 58 -18.45 16.77 6.44
CA GLU A 58 -19.12 17.75 5.55
C GLU A 58 -18.35 19.05 5.39
N GLN A 59 -17.35 19.31 6.23
CA GLN A 59 -16.58 20.54 6.23
C GLN A 59 -15.61 20.59 5.05
N SER A 60 -15.75 21.56 4.16
CA SER A 60 -14.87 21.77 3.02
C SER A 60 -13.42 22.01 3.42
N GLY A 61 -12.48 21.32 2.73
CA GLY A 61 -11.05 21.44 2.95
C GLY A 61 -10.51 20.68 4.16
N TYR A 62 -11.36 19.95 4.88
CA TYR A 62 -10.95 19.13 6.01
C TYR A 62 -11.06 17.65 5.68
N TYR A 63 -9.94 16.93 5.76
CA TYR A 63 -9.84 15.50 5.47
C TYR A 63 -9.47 14.74 6.74
N LYS A 64 -10.35 13.86 7.20
CA LYS A 64 -10.15 13.01 8.37
C LYS A 64 -9.82 11.56 7.97
N SER A 65 -10.34 11.15 6.83
CA SER A 65 -10.14 9.80 6.29
C SER A 65 -10.34 9.80 4.78
N PHE A 66 -10.10 8.68 4.11
CA PHE A 66 -10.37 8.52 2.68
C PHE A 66 -11.85 8.70 2.30
N LEU A 67 -12.77 8.59 3.27
CA LEU A 67 -14.20 8.86 3.06
C LEU A 67 -14.46 10.31 2.65
N ASP A 68 -13.56 11.22 3.01
CA ASP A 68 -13.66 12.64 2.70
C ASP A 68 -13.13 12.99 1.31
N GLY A 69 -12.42 12.03 0.68
CA GLY A 69 -11.84 12.19 -0.66
C GLY A 69 -12.87 12.06 -1.78
N ASP A 70 -12.58 12.73 -2.89
CA ASP A 70 -13.47 12.76 -4.06
C ASP A 70 -13.68 11.37 -4.68
N PHE A 71 -12.65 10.52 -4.65
CA PHE A 71 -12.74 9.16 -5.17
C PHE A 71 -13.80 8.33 -4.44
N TYR A 72 -13.89 8.43 -3.11
CA TYR A 72 -14.95 7.74 -2.36
C TYR A 72 -16.32 8.36 -2.64
N LYS A 73 -16.40 9.69 -2.65
CA LYS A 73 -17.66 10.42 -2.86
C LYS A 73 -18.23 10.23 -4.27
N SER A 74 -17.39 10.06 -5.27
CA SER A 74 -17.81 9.80 -6.66
C SER A 74 -18.11 8.34 -6.97
N ASN A 75 -17.77 7.41 -6.05
CA ASN A 75 -18.01 5.99 -6.27
C ASN A 75 -19.51 5.67 -6.16
N GLY A 76 -20.16 5.34 -7.29
CA GLY A 76 -21.60 5.13 -7.37
C GLY A 76 -22.15 3.98 -6.52
N ILE A 77 -21.31 3.02 -6.09
CA ILE A 77 -21.71 1.92 -5.21
C ILE A 77 -21.62 2.33 -3.74
N LEU A 78 -20.62 3.14 -3.38
CA LEU A 78 -20.33 3.47 -1.99
C LEU A 78 -21.01 4.73 -1.50
N SER A 79 -21.16 5.75 -2.35
CA SER A 79 -21.66 7.08 -1.96
C SER A 79 -23.18 7.20 -1.97
N GLY A 80 -23.87 6.36 -2.74
CA GLY A 80 -25.33 6.48 -2.97
C GLY A 80 -26.22 5.70 -2.00
N GLN A 81 -25.67 5.03 -0.98
CA GLN A 81 -26.42 4.15 -0.09
C GLN A 81 -26.30 4.54 1.38
N GLU A 82 -27.36 4.30 2.16
CA GLU A 82 -27.30 4.52 3.61
C GLU A 82 -26.19 3.72 4.29
N LEU A 83 -25.99 2.47 3.84
CA LEU A 83 -24.95 1.57 4.31
C LEU A 83 -24.32 0.83 3.14
N SER A 84 -23.02 0.95 3.00
CA SER A 84 -22.22 0.25 1.99
C SER A 84 -20.91 -0.26 2.61
N VAL A 85 -20.28 -1.25 1.95
CA VAL A 85 -19.02 -1.82 2.39
C VAL A 85 -17.91 -1.47 1.40
N ALA A 86 -16.96 -0.66 1.84
CA ALA A 86 -15.73 -0.43 1.10
C ALA A 86 -14.68 -1.47 1.50
N ILE A 87 -14.27 -2.32 0.58
CA ILE A 87 -13.22 -3.32 0.81
C ILE A 87 -11.88 -2.71 0.45
N THR A 88 -10.90 -2.82 1.35
CA THR A 88 -9.49 -2.62 1.04
C THR A 88 -8.83 -3.97 0.93
N LEU A 89 -8.23 -4.26 -0.22
CA LEU A 89 -7.37 -5.43 -0.40
C LEU A 89 -5.93 -5.08 -0.03
N TYR A 90 -5.20 -6.08 0.43
CA TYR A 90 -3.75 -6.07 0.56
C TYR A 90 -3.18 -7.30 -0.12
N ILE A 91 -2.19 -7.11 -0.98
CA ILE A 91 -1.54 -8.20 -1.72
C ILE A 91 -0.05 -8.10 -1.48
N ASP A 92 0.55 -9.22 -1.05
CA ASP A 92 1.98 -9.30 -0.79
C ASP A 92 2.51 -10.72 -1.02
N ASP A 93 3.77 -10.79 -1.41
CA ASP A 93 4.55 -12.02 -1.54
C ASP A 93 5.48 -12.20 -0.33
N PHE A 94 5.23 -13.20 0.50
CA PHE A 94 6.08 -13.49 1.64
C PHE A 94 6.79 -14.85 1.53
N GLU A 95 7.93 -14.96 2.16
CA GLU A 95 8.75 -16.17 2.15
C GLU A 95 8.53 -16.96 3.44
N ILE A 96 8.20 -18.26 3.31
CA ILE A 96 7.96 -19.14 4.46
C ILE A 96 9.27 -19.75 4.97
N CYS A 97 10.29 -19.87 4.11
CA CYS A 97 11.54 -20.53 4.44
C CYS A 97 12.55 -19.57 5.06
N ASN A 98 13.39 -20.11 5.96
CA ASN A 98 14.48 -19.35 6.59
C ASN A 98 15.36 -18.68 5.52
N PRO A 99 15.53 -17.35 5.54
CA PRO A 99 16.27 -16.59 4.53
C PRO A 99 17.78 -16.85 4.49
N LEU A 100 18.33 -17.66 5.40
CA LEU A 100 19.76 -17.93 5.57
C LEU A 100 20.28 -19.13 4.77
N GLY A 101 19.51 -19.72 3.86
CA GLY A 101 19.93 -20.92 3.12
C GLY A 101 19.96 -20.76 1.61
N THR A 102 20.42 -21.80 0.90
CA THR A 102 20.40 -21.92 -0.57
C THR A 102 18.99 -21.90 -1.17
N SER A 103 17.95 -22.03 -0.34
CA SER A 103 16.54 -21.97 -0.71
C SER A 103 15.94 -20.57 -0.66
N LYS A 104 16.74 -19.53 -0.39
CA LYS A 104 16.30 -18.13 -0.38
C LYS A 104 15.60 -17.79 -1.71
N LYS A 105 14.42 -17.17 -1.64
CA LYS A 105 13.57 -16.77 -2.75
C LYS A 105 12.92 -17.91 -3.56
N LYS A 106 13.03 -19.18 -3.15
CA LYS A 106 12.44 -20.31 -3.89
C LYS A 106 11.00 -20.64 -3.50
N HIS A 107 10.58 -20.27 -2.29
CA HIS A 107 9.27 -20.65 -1.74
C HIS A 107 8.48 -19.43 -1.27
N LYS A 108 8.15 -18.57 -2.23
CA LYS A 108 7.29 -17.41 -1.98
C LYS A 108 5.82 -17.80 -2.08
N ILE A 109 5.04 -17.30 -1.15
CA ILE A 109 3.59 -17.39 -1.13
C ILE A 109 3.01 -16.02 -1.42
N CYS A 110 2.11 -15.95 -2.38
CA CYS A 110 1.26 -14.79 -2.60
C CYS A 110 0.03 -14.89 -1.70
N GLY A 111 -0.14 -13.89 -0.85
CA GLY A 111 -1.30 -13.75 0.02
C GLY A 111 -2.14 -12.56 -0.37
N VAL A 112 -3.45 -12.76 -0.44
CA VAL A 112 -4.43 -11.68 -0.62
C VAL A 112 -5.27 -11.60 0.65
N TYR A 113 -5.21 -10.44 1.30
CA TYR A 113 -5.94 -10.14 2.52
C TYR A 113 -6.94 -9.01 2.26
N TRP A 114 -7.92 -8.89 3.13
CA TRP A 114 -8.87 -7.79 3.05
C TRP A 114 -9.34 -7.32 4.42
N VAL A 115 -9.78 -6.07 4.44
CA VAL A 115 -10.42 -5.44 5.60
C VAL A 115 -11.66 -4.68 5.13
N ILE A 116 -12.60 -4.46 6.03
CA ILE A 116 -13.68 -3.49 5.79
C ILE A 116 -13.08 -2.10 5.99
N GLY A 117 -12.75 -1.44 4.87
CA GLY A 117 -11.99 -0.18 4.84
C GLY A 117 -12.73 1.00 5.48
N ASN A 118 -14.05 1.06 5.35
CA ASN A 118 -14.87 2.12 5.91
C ASN A 118 -15.30 1.89 7.37
N LEU A 119 -14.71 0.93 8.08
CA LEU A 119 -14.78 0.89 9.55
C LEU A 119 -13.85 1.96 10.17
N PRO A 120 -14.16 2.47 11.37
CA PRO A 120 -13.26 3.33 12.14
C PRO A 120 -11.89 2.68 12.37
N SER A 121 -10.81 3.48 12.43
CA SER A 121 -9.43 2.99 12.50
C SER A 121 -9.17 1.99 13.62
N ARG A 122 -9.80 2.18 14.79
CA ARG A 122 -9.70 1.24 15.92
C ARG A 122 -10.11 -0.21 15.60
N TYR A 123 -10.98 -0.41 14.59
CA TYR A 123 -11.40 -1.74 14.14
C TYR A 123 -10.53 -2.30 13.03
N LYS A 124 -9.75 -1.47 12.34
CA LYS A 124 -8.88 -1.89 11.21
C LYS A 124 -7.47 -2.25 11.66
N SER A 125 -7.02 -1.75 12.80
CA SER A 125 -5.63 -1.88 13.27
C SER A 125 -5.34 -3.19 14.01
N THR A 126 -6.32 -4.08 14.17
CA THR A 126 -6.15 -5.34 14.89
C THR A 126 -6.02 -6.52 13.93
N LEU A 127 -5.17 -7.47 14.25
CA LEU A 127 -5.01 -8.71 13.45
C LEU A 127 -6.33 -9.46 13.27
N SER A 128 -7.24 -9.37 14.24
CA SER A 128 -8.57 -9.99 14.17
C SER A 128 -9.50 -9.36 13.12
N SER A 129 -9.14 -8.23 12.57
CA SER A 129 -9.91 -7.51 11.54
C SER A 129 -9.31 -7.64 10.13
N ILE A 130 -8.20 -8.35 10.02
CA ILE A 130 -7.55 -8.67 8.73
C ILE A 130 -7.94 -10.10 8.35
N TYR A 131 -8.58 -10.24 7.22
CA TYR A 131 -9.11 -11.52 6.74
C TYR A 131 -8.32 -12.00 5.53
N LEU A 132 -8.00 -13.28 5.50
CA LEU A 132 -7.40 -13.91 4.33
C LEU A 132 -8.50 -14.13 3.28
N ALA A 133 -8.25 -13.73 2.04
CA ALA A 133 -9.10 -14.05 0.90
C ALA A 133 -8.49 -15.16 0.06
N LEU A 134 -7.18 -15.09 -0.22
CA LEU A 134 -6.54 -16.02 -1.13
C LEU A 134 -5.10 -16.31 -0.69
N LEU A 135 -4.67 -17.55 -0.94
CA LEU A 135 -3.30 -18.00 -0.70
C LEU A 135 -2.86 -18.94 -1.82
N CYS A 136 -1.74 -18.65 -2.45
CA CYS A 136 -1.13 -19.53 -3.45
C CYS A 136 0.39 -19.35 -3.50
N LYS A 137 1.10 -20.23 -4.20
CA LYS A 137 2.50 -19.96 -4.52
C LYS A 137 2.58 -18.74 -5.45
N ALA A 138 3.53 -17.85 -5.23
CA ALA A 138 3.77 -16.70 -6.11
C ALA A 138 4.05 -17.13 -7.57
N GLU A 139 4.64 -18.32 -7.73
CA GLU A 139 4.84 -18.94 -9.04
C GLU A 139 3.53 -19.19 -9.80
N HIS A 140 2.44 -19.52 -9.11
CA HIS A 140 1.13 -19.74 -9.75
C HIS A 140 0.59 -18.45 -10.37
N VAL A 141 0.79 -17.30 -9.72
CA VAL A 141 0.44 -15.99 -10.29
C VAL A 141 1.23 -15.73 -11.56
N ARG A 142 2.53 -16.08 -11.57
CA ARG A 142 3.38 -15.92 -12.75
C ARG A 142 2.97 -16.82 -13.92
N ILE A 143 2.54 -18.06 -13.63
CA ILE A 143 2.18 -19.06 -14.65
C ILE A 143 0.77 -18.79 -15.20
N TYR A 144 -0.20 -18.53 -14.33
CA TYR A 144 -1.60 -18.47 -14.71
C TYR A 144 -2.16 -17.05 -14.87
N GLY A 145 -1.42 -16.03 -14.41
CA GLY A 145 -1.88 -14.65 -14.36
C GLY A 145 -2.84 -14.36 -13.22
N TYR A 146 -2.97 -13.09 -12.89
CA TYR A 146 -3.91 -12.63 -11.87
C TYR A 146 -5.36 -12.87 -12.26
N ASP A 147 -5.70 -12.83 -13.54
CA ASP A 147 -7.07 -13.02 -14.05
C ASP A 147 -7.63 -14.39 -13.64
N ARG A 148 -6.82 -15.44 -13.70
CA ARG A 148 -7.25 -16.79 -13.29
C ARG A 148 -7.20 -16.96 -11.78
N VAL A 149 -6.12 -16.46 -11.14
CA VAL A 149 -5.91 -16.61 -9.71
C VAL A 149 -6.95 -15.84 -8.90
N LEU A 150 -7.28 -14.61 -9.30
CA LEU A 150 -8.26 -13.77 -8.61
C LEU A 150 -9.71 -13.98 -9.09
N LYS A 151 -9.95 -14.83 -10.08
CA LYS A 151 -11.27 -15.02 -10.66
C LYS A 151 -12.38 -15.22 -9.60
N PRO A 152 -12.27 -16.13 -8.62
CA PRO A 152 -13.33 -16.36 -7.64
C PRO A 152 -13.56 -15.14 -6.73
N LEU A 153 -12.50 -14.41 -6.39
CA LEU A 153 -12.59 -13.15 -5.66
C LEU A 153 -13.38 -12.11 -6.47
N ILE A 154 -13.05 -11.97 -7.75
CA ILE A 154 -13.69 -11.01 -8.65
C ILE A 154 -15.18 -11.35 -8.82
N GLU A 155 -15.53 -12.63 -8.93
CA GLU A 155 -16.92 -13.09 -9.02
C GLU A 155 -17.70 -12.75 -7.75
N ASP A 156 -17.14 -12.97 -6.57
CA ASP A 156 -17.75 -12.58 -5.30
C ASP A 156 -17.95 -11.06 -5.20
N ILE A 157 -16.96 -10.27 -5.60
CA ILE A 157 -17.08 -8.80 -5.57
C ILE A 157 -18.14 -8.32 -6.59
N LYS A 158 -18.21 -8.89 -7.78
CA LYS A 158 -19.29 -8.56 -8.74
C LYS A 158 -20.67 -8.84 -8.16
N CYS A 159 -20.82 -9.95 -7.44
CA CYS A 159 -22.06 -10.25 -6.73
C CYS A 159 -22.33 -9.22 -5.62
N LEU A 160 -21.30 -8.80 -4.88
CA LEU A 160 -21.41 -7.76 -3.85
C LEU A 160 -21.81 -6.40 -4.44
N GLU A 161 -21.31 -6.04 -5.62
CA GLU A 161 -21.67 -4.80 -6.34
C GLU A 161 -23.10 -4.80 -6.84
N THR A 162 -23.55 -5.93 -7.40
CA THR A 162 -24.85 -6.02 -8.09
C THR A 162 -25.99 -6.38 -7.13
N VAL A 163 -25.82 -7.44 -6.36
CA VAL A 163 -26.84 -8.00 -5.44
C VAL A 163 -26.61 -7.51 -4.01
N GLY A 164 -25.36 -7.55 -3.53
CA GLY A 164 -25.03 -7.29 -2.14
C GLY A 164 -25.19 -8.50 -1.24
N VAL A 165 -25.03 -8.29 0.07
CA VAL A 165 -25.24 -9.29 1.13
C VAL A 165 -26.50 -8.94 1.90
N PHE A 166 -27.44 -9.87 1.99
CA PHE A 166 -28.67 -9.66 2.77
C PHE A 166 -28.36 -9.61 4.27
N VAL A 167 -28.81 -8.54 4.91
CA VAL A 167 -28.64 -8.30 6.36
C VAL A 167 -30.02 -8.34 7.00
N GLU A 168 -30.31 -9.42 7.70
CA GLU A 168 -31.63 -9.70 8.29
C GLU A 168 -32.10 -8.56 9.21
N LYS A 169 -31.20 -8.02 10.03
CA LYS A 169 -31.49 -6.89 10.94
C LYS A 169 -31.89 -5.60 10.23
N LEU A 170 -31.46 -5.41 9.00
CA LEU A 170 -31.80 -4.24 8.19
C LEU A 170 -32.95 -4.51 7.22
N GLY A 171 -33.27 -5.78 7.00
CA GLY A 171 -34.27 -6.18 6.01
C GLY A 171 -33.90 -5.86 4.57
N CYS A 172 -32.61 -5.59 4.27
CA CYS A 172 -32.16 -5.21 2.95
C CYS A 172 -30.78 -5.77 2.63
N ASN A 173 -30.40 -5.68 1.35
CA ASN A 173 -29.09 -6.04 0.88
C ASN A 173 -28.11 -4.88 1.04
N VAL A 174 -26.96 -5.14 1.65
CA VAL A 174 -25.85 -4.19 1.76
C VAL A 174 -24.87 -4.47 0.61
N LYS A 175 -24.71 -3.51 -0.27
CA LYS A 175 -23.76 -3.56 -1.37
C LYS A 175 -22.37 -3.09 -0.95
N GLY A 176 -21.39 -3.37 -1.79
CA GLY A 176 -20.02 -2.91 -1.56
C GLY A 176 -19.13 -3.20 -2.77
N THR A 177 -17.93 -2.68 -2.73
CA THR A 177 -16.93 -2.90 -3.76
C THR A 177 -15.52 -2.80 -3.18
N ILE A 178 -14.51 -3.17 -3.97
CA ILE A 178 -13.12 -2.86 -3.67
C ILE A 178 -12.90 -1.36 -3.90
N LEU A 179 -12.52 -0.64 -2.86
CA LEU A 179 -12.19 0.77 -2.97
C LEU A 179 -10.76 0.94 -3.49
N PHE A 180 -9.81 0.26 -2.85
CA PHE A 180 -8.41 0.26 -3.30
C PHE A 180 -7.66 -1.00 -2.88
N VAL A 181 -6.53 -1.21 -3.53
CA VAL A 181 -5.59 -2.30 -3.26
C VAL A 181 -4.31 -1.67 -2.72
N ALA A 182 -3.96 -2.01 -1.48
CA ALA A 182 -2.65 -1.71 -0.91
C ALA A 182 -1.67 -2.81 -1.32
N ALA A 183 -0.58 -2.42 -1.93
CA ALA A 183 0.48 -3.31 -2.41
C ALA A 183 1.78 -2.52 -2.52
N ASP A 184 2.93 -3.21 -2.45
CA ASP A 184 4.18 -2.57 -2.81
C ASP A 184 4.19 -2.14 -4.28
N ASN A 185 5.15 -1.30 -4.66
CA ASN A 185 5.20 -0.75 -6.01
C ASN A 185 5.30 -1.84 -7.09
N LEU A 186 6.01 -2.95 -6.84
CA LEU A 186 6.15 -4.03 -7.79
C LEU A 186 4.83 -4.79 -7.97
N ALA A 187 4.17 -5.15 -6.89
CA ALA A 187 2.89 -5.83 -6.92
C ALA A 187 1.78 -4.94 -7.51
N ALA A 188 1.78 -3.64 -7.16
CA ALA A 188 0.85 -2.67 -7.73
C ALA A 188 1.00 -2.53 -9.26
N HIS A 189 2.24 -2.49 -9.78
CA HIS A 189 2.49 -2.48 -11.21
C HIS A 189 2.09 -3.81 -11.86
N SER A 190 2.47 -4.93 -11.24
CA SER A 190 2.19 -6.26 -11.77
C SER A 190 0.69 -6.52 -11.85
N LEU A 191 -0.08 -6.32 -10.77
CA LEU A 191 -1.52 -6.50 -10.78
C LEU A 191 -2.24 -5.45 -11.63
N GLY A 192 -1.81 -4.19 -11.53
CA GLY A 192 -2.40 -3.05 -12.24
C GLY A 192 -2.20 -3.06 -13.75
N GLY A 193 -1.39 -3.98 -14.28
CA GLY A 193 -1.16 -4.11 -15.72
C GLY A 193 -0.09 -3.18 -16.26
N PHE A 194 0.72 -2.55 -15.40
CA PHE A 194 1.83 -1.67 -15.79
C PHE A 194 3.14 -2.43 -15.98
N GLN A 195 4.13 -1.77 -16.57
CA GLN A 195 5.49 -2.27 -16.64
C GLN A 195 6.13 -2.29 -15.25
N GLU A 196 6.75 -3.40 -14.89
CA GLU A 196 7.34 -3.63 -13.56
C GLU A 196 8.78 -3.09 -13.45
N SER A 197 9.36 -2.59 -14.54
CA SER A 197 10.70 -2.02 -14.58
C SER A 197 10.67 -0.50 -14.50
N PHE A 198 11.41 0.09 -13.59
CA PHE A 198 11.62 1.54 -13.51
C PHE A 198 12.65 2.07 -14.51
N ASN A 199 13.24 1.20 -15.34
CA ASN A 199 14.18 1.56 -16.39
C ASN A 199 13.53 1.80 -17.76
N VAL A 200 12.20 1.76 -17.84
CA VAL A 200 11.44 2.04 -19.04
C VAL A 200 11.05 3.51 -19.13
N GLU A 201 10.69 3.95 -20.33
CA GLU A 201 10.45 5.39 -20.60
C GLU A 201 9.27 5.93 -19.79
N LYS A 202 8.13 5.23 -19.75
CA LYS A 202 6.93 5.64 -19.01
C LYS A 202 6.61 4.63 -17.91
N PHE A 203 7.42 4.63 -16.86
CA PHE A 203 7.28 3.67 -15.75
C PHE A 203 6.25 4.08 -14.70
N CYS A 204 5.88 5.37 -14.63
CA CYS A 204 4.99 5.84 -13.59
C CYS A 204 3.55 5.35 -13.79
N ARG A 205 2.96 4.74 -12.74
CA ARG A 205 1.55 4.32 -12.79
C ARG A 205 0.56 5.47 -12.60
N PHE A 206 1.03 6.64 -12.15
CA PHE A 206 0.19 7.81 -11.86
C PHE A 206 0.16 8.83 -12.99
N CYS A 207 1.24 8.97 -13.76
CA CYS A 207 1.33 9.96 -14.82
C CYS A 207 1.95 9.41 -16.10
N LEU A 208 1.81 10.16 -17.19
CA LEU A 208 2.35 9.86 -18.51
C LEU A 208 3.74 10.48 -18.75
N ALA A 209 4.36 11.06 -17.72
CA ALA A 209 5.68 11.66 -17.83
C ALA A 209 6.73 10.65 -18.26
N SER A 210 7.66 11.07 -19.08
CA SER A 210 8.82 10.29 -19.45
C SER A 210 9.79 10.17 -18.26
N ARG A 211 10.66 9.17 -18.30
CA ARG A 211 11.74 9.05 -17.32
C ARG A 211 12.59 10.31 -17.25
N ARG A 212 12.85 10.91 -18.40
CA ARG A 212 13.62 12.16 -18.49
C ARG A 212 12.88 13.30 -17.79
N ASP A 213 11.57 13.47 -18.04
CA ASP A 213 10.80 14.53 -17.40
C ASP A 213 10.81 14.40 -15.87
N ILE A 214 10.62 13.18 -15.35
CA ILE A 214 10.65 12.92 -13.91
C ILE A 214 12.01 13.25 -13.29
N GLN A 215 13.11 13.07 -14.04
CA GLN A 215 14.46 13.35 -13.55
C GLN A 215 14.91 14.79 -13.68
N THR A 216 14.33 15.55 -14.61
CA THR A 216 14.85 16.89 -14.99
C THR A 216 13.88 18.03 -14.76
N CYS A 217 12.56 17.76 -14.71
CA CYS A 217 11.57 18.81 -14.53
C CYS A 217 11.28 19.06 -13.05
N ASP A 218 11.09 20.34 -12.70
CA ASP A 218 10.58 20.69 -11.37
C ASP A 218 9.14 20.21 -11.23
N VAL A 219 8.84 19.52 -10.13
CA VAL A 219 7.51 18.94 -9.86
C VAL A 219 6.41 20.02 -9.82
N ARG A 220 6.75 21.24 -9.42
CA ARG A 220 5.78 22.36 -9.30
C ARG A 220 5.49 23.05 -10.61
N THR A 221 6.41 23.00 -11.56
CA THR A 221 6.32 23.73 -12.84
C THR A 221 6.27 22.80 -14.05
N GLY A 222 6.60 21.51 -13.86
CA GLY A 222 6.55 20.49 -14.90
C GLY A 222 5.10 20.13 -15.27
N ASN A 223 4.90 19.81 -16.54
CA ASN A 223 3.61 19.34 -17.04
C ASN A 223 3.50 17.81 -16.86
N PHE A 224 3.07 17.37 -15.70
CA PHE A 224 2.86 15.96 -15.40
C PHE A 224 1.39 15.58 -15.63
N VAL A 225 1.07 15.14 -16.85
CA VAL A 225 -0.28 14.67 -17.18
C VAL A 225 -0.59 13.39 -16.41
N LEU A 226 -1.62 13.43 -15.57
CA LEU A 226 -2.07 12.26 -14.82
C LEU A 226 -2.72 11.24 -15.75
N ARG A 227 -2.56 9.96 -15.43
CA ARG A 227 -3.31 8.90 -16.11
C ARG A 227 -4.77 8.96 -15.69
N SER A 228 -5.63 8.79 -16.67
CA SER A 228 -7.07 8.64 -16.45
C SER A 228 -7.52 7.21 -16.82
N PRO A 229 -8.71 6.77 -16.36
CA PRO A 229 -9.31 5.53 -16.83
C PRO A 229 -9.34 5.44 -18.35
N GLU A 230 -9.76 6.52 -19.02
CA GLU A 230 -9.87 6.57 -20.48
C GLU A 230 -8.53 6.36 -21.17
N SER A 231 -7.45 7.03 -20.68
CA SER A 231 -6.12 6.89 -21.25
C SER A 231 -5.52 5.48 -21.04
N PHE A 232 -5.87 4.83 -19.95
CA PHE A 232 -5.47 3.45 -19.68
C PHE A 232 -6.22 2.47 -20.60
N ASP A 233 -7.53 2.62 -20.70
CA ASP A 233 -8.39 1.77 -21.51
C ASP A 233 -8.05 1.88 -23.00
N GLU A 234 -7.71 3.08 -23.47
CA GLU A 234 -7.20 3.31 -24.83
C GLU A 234 -5.88 2.53 -25.05
N ALA A 235 -4.93 2.61 -24.12
CA ALA A 235 -3.68 1.85 -24.22
C ALA A 235 -3.93 0.34 -24.26
N VAL A 236 -4.86 -0.17 -23.43
CA VAL A 236 -5.27 -1.58 -23.44
C VAL A 236 -5.91 -1.96 -24.78
N ASN A 237 -6.75 -1.10 -25.35
CA ASN A 237 -7.37 -1.35 -26.65
C ASN A 237 -6.36 -1.41 -27.79
N VAL A 238 -5.36 -0.52 -27.78
CA VAL A 238 -4.25 -0.56 -28.74
C VAL A 238 -3.46 -1.88 -28.59
N LEU A 239 -3.16 -2.31 -27.36
CA LEU A 239 -2.48 -3.58 -27.10
C LEU A 239 -3.25 -4.80 -27.63
N LYS A 240 -4.58 -4.79 -27.54
CA LYS A 240 -5.43 -5.87 -28.06
C LYS A 240 -5.44 -5.94 -29.60
N GLN A 241 -5.12 -4.81 -30.28
CA GLN A 241 -5.15 -4.69 -31.74
C GLN A 241 -3.75 -4.80 -32.37
N THR A 242 -2.70 -4.80 -31.56
CA THR A 242 -1.31 -4.78 -32.03
C THR A 242 -0.47 -5.81 -31.27
N ASP A 243 0.70 -6.13 -31.83
CA ASP A 243 1.70 -7.02 -31.17
C ASP A 243 2.69 -6.22 -30.30
N LEU A 244 2.34 -5.00 -29.86
CA LEU A 244 3.20 -4.20 -29.02
C LEU A 244 3.30 -4.80 -27.61
N ALA A 245 4.51 -4.82 -27.06
CA ALA A 245 4.75 -5.32 -25.70
C ALA A 245 4.21 -4.38 -24.62
N SER A 246 4.07 -3.08 -24.91
CA SER A 246 3.48 -2.10 -24.03
C SER A 246 3.09 -0.83 -24.80
N VAL A 247 2.10 -0.13 -24.30
CA VAL A 247 1.66 1.20 -24.77
C VAL A 247 1.62 2.13 -23.55
N ASP A 248 2.35 3.22 -23.61
CA ASP A 248 2.43 4.20 -22.50
C ASP A 248 2.73 3.58 -21.12
N GLY A 249 3.52 2.51 -21.08
CA GLY A 249 3.84 1.80 -19.85
C GLY A 249 2.78 0.80 -19.37
N VAL A 250 1.67 0.66 -20.10
CA VAL A 250 0.66 -0.39 -19.88
C VAL A 250 1.06 -1.64 -20.67
N LYS A 251 1.00 -2.82 -20.04
CA LYS A 251 1.31 -4.12 -20.63
C LYS A 251 0.08 -4.97 -20.91
N ARG A 252 -0.95 -4.82 -20.10
CA ARG A 252 -2.19 -5.58 -20.16
C ARG A 252 -3.26 -4.89 -19.35
N ASP A 253 -4.48 -5.37 -19.49
CA ASP A 253 -5.57 -4.94 -18.62
C ASP A 253 -5.39 -5.43 -17.17
N CYS A 254 -5.93 -4.69 -16.22
CA CYS A 254 -6.04 -5.11 -14.83
C CYS A 254 -7.30 -5.98 -14.66
N PRO A 255 -7.23 -7.19 -14.12
CA PRO A 255 -8.43 -8.03 -13.96
C PRO A 255 -9.49 -7.40 -13.06
N LEU A 256 -9.11 -6.52 -12.14
CA LEU A 256 -10.04 -5.79 -11.28
C LEU A 256 -10.81 -4.68 -12.01
N ASN A 257 -10.38 -4.22 -13.20
CA ASN A 257 -11.14 -3.27 -14.01
C ASN A 257 -12.47 -3.84 -14.52
N SER A 258 -12.67 -5.16 -14.40
CA SER A 258 -13.96 -5.79 -14.66
C SER A 258 -15.02 -5.53 -13.58
N LEU A 259 -14.68 -4.87 -12.48
CA LEU A 259 -15.54 -4.39 -11.42
C LEU A 259 -16.09 -2.99 -11.76
N THR A 260 -17.31 -2.72 -11.32
CA THR A 260 -17.95 -1.41 -11.55
C THR A 260 -17.38 -0.30 -10.67
N GLY A 261 -17.02 -0.65 -9.44
CA GLY A 261 -16.55 0.31 -8.43
C GLY A 261 -15.03 0.48 -8.36
N PHE A 262 -14.25 -0.12 -9.26
CA PHE A 262 -12.79 -0.10 -9.24
C PHE A 262 -12.20 0.18 -10.60
N HIS A 263 -11.15 0.99 -10.65
CA HIS A 263 -10.28 1.13 -11.81
C HIS A 263 -8.81 1.24 -11.40
N THR A 264 -7.90 0.66 -12.19
CA THR A 264 -6.47 0.59 -11.87
C THR A 264 -5.80 1.94 -11.70
N CYS A 265 -6.23 2.98 -12.45
CA CYS A 265 -5.65 4.34 -12.32
C CYS A 265 -5.94 5.01 -10.98
N THR A 266 -7.01 4.61 -10.30
CA THR A 266 -7.48 5.23 -9.06
C THR A 266 -7.46 4.28 -7.86
N GLY A 267 -7.44 2.98 -8.12
CA GLY A 267 -7.56 1.94 -7.11
C GLY A 267 -6.25 1.49 -6.45
N PHE A 268 -5.09 1.98 -6.92
CA PHE A 268 -3.77 1.69 -6.31
C PHE A 268 -3.16 2.97 -5.72
N PRO A 269 -3.39 3.28 -4.44
CA PRO A 269 -2.80 4.44 -3.80
C PRO A 269 -1.27 4.35 -3.76
N PRO A 270 -0.55 5.49 -3.56
CA PRO A 270 0.87 5.49 -3.27
C PRO A 270 1.19 4.67 -2.03
N ASP A 271 2.31 3.97 -2.06
CA ASP A 271 2.79 3.21 -0.92
C ASP A 271 3.61 4.10 0.03
N PHE A 272 2.95 4.61 1.06
CA PHE A 272 3.60 5.50 2.01
C PHE A 272 4.81 4.86 2.70
N LEU A 273 4.76 3.54 2.97
CA LEU A 273 5.86 2.86 3.63
C LEU A 273 7.10 2.83 2.74
N HIS A 274 6.98 2.29 1.52
CA HIS A 274 8.13 2.12 0.64
C HIS A 274 8.52 3.43 -0.06
N ASP A 275 7.56 4.28 -0.46
CA ASP A 275 7.86 5.52 -1.18
C ASP A 275 8.43 6.60 -0.25
N VAL A 276 7.84 6.77 0.94
CA VAL A 276 8.22 7.84 1.86
C VAL A 276 9.17 7.33 2.93
N LEU A 277 8.77 6.37 3.77
CA LEU A 277 9.57 5.98 4.93
C LEU A 277 10.82 5.17 4.57
N GLU A 278 10.79 4.39 3.52
CA GLU A 278 11.95 3.60 3.05
C GLU A 278 12.66 4.21 1.84
N GLY A 279 11.98 5.10 1.10
CA GLY A 279 12.52 5.81 -0.05
C GLY A 279 13.09 7.18 0.29
N ILE A 280 12.22 8.17 0.48
CA ILE A 280 12.62 9.60 0.60
C ILE A 280 13.28 9.88 1.96
N VAL A 281 12.64 9.48 3.04
CA VAL A 281 13.06 9.82 4.42
C VAL A 281 14.51 9.44 4.73
N PRO A 282 15.00 8.23 4.40
CA PRO A 282 16.41 7.89 4.70
C PRO A 282 17.42 8.78 4.00
N VAL A 283 17.10 9.23 2.78
CA VAL A 283 17.97 10.12 2.00
C VAL A 283 17.94 11.53 2.59
N GLU A 284 16.77 12.09 2.82
CA GLU A 284 16.60 13.42 3.40
C GLU A 284 17.22 13.51 4.81
N LEU A 285 16.99 12.53 5.66
CA LEU A 285 17.62 12.47 6.97
C LEU A 285 19.14 12.42 6.87
N SER A 286 19.68 11.63 5.92
CA SER A 286 21.12 11.56 5.70
C SER A 286 21.71 12.92 5.30
N LEU A 287 21.07 13.63 4.38
CA LEU A 287 21.49 14.95 3.93
C LEU A 287 21.40 15.98 5.05
N CYS A 288 20.29 16.06 5.75
CA CYS A 288 20.09 16.97 6.87
C CYS A 288 21.11 16.74 8.00
N LEU A 289 21.31 15.48 8.41
CA LEU A 289 22.26 15.14 9.46
C LEU A 289 23.71 15.45 9.05
N ALA A 290 24.07 15.16 7.79
CA ALA A 290 25.41 15.48 7.30
C ALA A 290 25.67 17.00 7.33
N ASP A 291 24.69 17.82 6.92
CA ASP A 291 24.79 19.28 6.95
C ASP A 291 24.89 19.82 8.39
N LEU A 292 24.00 19.39 9.29
CA LEU A 292 23.99 19.83 10.68
C LEU A 292 25.28 19.45 11.43
N ILE A 293 25.78 18.24 11.23
CA ILE A 293 27.07 17.80 11.81
C ILE A 293 28.23 18.59 11.22
N SER A 294 28.21 18.88 9.91
CA SER A 294 29.28 19.69 9.27
C SER A 294 29.33 21.12 9.82
N LYS A 295 28.17 21.68 10.13
CA LYS A 295 27.99 23.00 10.75
C LYS A 295 28.24 22.99 12.27
N LYS A 296 28.59 21.84 12.84
CA LYS A 296 28.91 21.67 14.28
C LYS A 296 27.73 22.01 15.21
N TYR A 297 26.49 21.80 14.80
CA TYR A 297 25.33 21.93 15.69
C TYR A 297 25.35 20.84 16.76
N PHE A 298 25.75 19.63 16.40
CA PHE A 298 25.99 18.49 17.29
C PHE A 298 26.91 17.47 16.59
N THR A 299 27.42 16.53 17.35
CA THR A 299 28.19 15.38 16.84
C THR A 299 27.29 14.18 16.65
N LEU A 300 27.74 13.20 15.86
CA LEU A 300 26.98 11.94 15.69
C LEU A 300 26.88 11.15 17.01
N GLU A 301 27.91 11.25 17.85
CA GLU A 301 27.96 10.62 19.17
C GLU A 301 26.90 11.21 20.10
N GLU A 302 26.80 12.54 20.16
CA GLU A 302 25.80 13.25 20.95
C GLU A 302 24.38 12.86 20.49
N LEU A 303 24.11 12.89 19.19
CA LEU A 303 22.82 12.48 18.64
C LEU A 303 22.48 11.03 19.02
N ASN A 304 23.41 10.10 18.85
CA ASN A 304 23.19 8.71 19.22
C ASN A 304 22.96 8.52 20.73
N SER A 305 23.62 9.32 21.58
CA SER A 305 23.40 9.32 23.02
C SER A 305 21.98 9.76 23.36
N GLU A 306 21.51 10.84 22.72
CA GLU A 306 20.15 11.34 22.89
C GLU A 306 19.10 10.33 22.44
N ILE A 307 19.27 9.68 21.27
CA ILE A 307 18.39 8.63 20.79
C ILE A 307 18.29 7.47 21.81
N GLN A 308 19.41 7.05 22.39
CA GLN A 308 19.45 5.94 23.35
C GLN A 308 18.84 6.31 24.71
N SER A 309 18.97 7.55 25.14
CA SER A 309 18.46 8.03 26.42
C SER A 309 17.00 8.48 26.37
N PHE A 310 16.44 8.66 25.17
CA PHE A 310 15.07 9.17 25.01
C PHE A 310 14.03 8.18 25.58
N PRO A 311 13.10 8.67 26.42
CA PRO A 311 12.12 7.82 27.09
C PRO A 311 10.95 7.46 26.17
N PHE A 312 11.18 6.61 25.16
CA PHE A 312 10.14 6.13 24.28
C PHE A 312 8.98 5.50 25.08
N LYS A 313 7.75 5.82 24.72
CA LYS A 313 6.56 5.24 25.33
C LYS A 313 6.48 3.74 25.03
N PHE A 314 5.69 3.02 25.79
CA PHE A 314 5.56 1.56 25.64
C PHE A 314 5.15 1.13 24.23
N SER A 315 4.27 1.89 23.56
CA SER A 315 3.84 1.69 22.17
C SER A 315 5.01 1.81 21.18
N ASP A 316 5.94 2.69 21.45
CA ASP A 316 6.97 3.14 20.51
C ASP A 316 8.30 2.40 20.72
N LYS A 317 8.45 1.71 21.87
CA LYS A 317 9.68 0.96 22.23
C LYS A 317 10.08 -0.10 21.20
N ARG A 318 9.11 -0.71 20.51
CA ARG A 318 9.40 -1.72 19.47
C ARG A 318 9.97 -1.12 18.19
N ASN A 319 9.69 0.16 17.96
CA ASN A 319 10.09 0.89 16.75
C ASN A 319 11.13 1.97 17.08
N CYS A 320 11.75 1.88 18.25
CA CYS A 320 12.79 2.81 18.69
C CYS A 320 13.90 2.90 17.64
N PRO A 321 14.29 4.09 17.20
CA PRO A 321 15.35 4.27 16.22
C PRO A 321 16.65 3.62 16.69
N GLN A 322 17.31 2.93 15.78
CA GLN A 322 18.60 2.33 16.05
C GLN A 322 19.71 3.39 16.00
N LYS A 323 20.86 3.03 16.56
CA LYS A 323 22.07 3.87 16.46
C LYS A 323 22.42 4.12 15.00
N ILE A 324 22.57 5.39 14.65
CA ILE A 324 22.99 5.82 13.31
C ILE A 324 24.48 5.54 13.16
N LEU A 325 24.81 4.73 12.15
CA LEU A 325 26.20 4.38 11.85
C LEU A 325 26.90 5.52 11.09
N SER A 326 28.20 5.72 11.35
CA SER A 326 29.01 6.73 10.63
C SER A 326 29.04 6.51 9.11
N THR A 327 28.74 5.30 8.65
CA THR A 327 28.67 4.94 7.24
C THR A 327 27.51 5.62 6.48
N PHE A 328 26.53 6.22 7.17
CA PHE A 328 25.41 6.89 6.53
C PHE A 328 25.84 7.97 5.51
N LYS A 329 26.96 8.66 5.78
CA LYS A 329 27.53 9.67 4.87
C LYS A 329 28.01 9.06 3.55
N LYS A 330 28.49 7.80 3.56
CA LYS A 330 28.94 7.08 2.35
C LYS A 330 27.79 6.41 1.62
N SER A 331 26.85 5.81 2.37
CA SER A 331 25.68 5.15 1.77
C SER A 331 24.66 6.14 1.23
N GLY A 332 24.68 7.41 1.69
CA GLY A 332 23.67 8.41 1.36
C GLY A 332 22.32 8.17 2.01
N THR A 333 22.21 7.20 2.91
CA THR A 333 20.94 6.83 3.58
C THR A 333 21.16 6.48 5.03
N VAL A 334 20.18 6.83 5.87
CA VAL A 334 20.11 6.37 7.26
C VAL A 334 19.46 4.98 7.29
N GLY A 335 20.09 4.04 8.02
CA GLY A 335 19.56 2.68 8.19
C GLY A 335 18.25 2.62 9.00
N GLY A 336 17.79 1.40 9.25
CA GLY A 336 16.54 1.13 9.97
C GLY A 336 15.38 0.76 9.04
N ASN A 337 14.31 0.18 9.61
CA ASN A 337 13.08 -0.11 8.89
C ASN A 337 12.15 1.11 8.83
N GLY A 338 11.05 1.03 8.05
CA GLY A 338 10.14 2.15 7.87
C GLY A 338 9.50 2.68 9.16
N HIS A 339 9.19 1.81 10.13
CA HIS A 339 8.62 2.21 11.42
C HIS A 339 9.66 2.92 12.30
N GLU A 340 10.90 2.44 12.33
CA GLU A 340 12.00 3.13 13.04
C GLU A 340 12.27 4.51 12.43
N LYS A 341 12.11 4.66 11.12
CA LYS A 341 12.25 5.95 10.43
C LYS A 341 11.10 6.89 10.73
N LEU A 342 9.88 6.38 10.85
CA LEU A 342 8.74 7.18 11.29
C LEU A 342 8.97 7.75 12.69
N GLU A 343 9.43 6.93 13.64
CA GLU A 343 9.80 7.38 14.98
C GLU A 343 10.99 8.35 14.93
N SER A 344 11.95 8.13 14.03
CA SER A 344 13.07 9.08 13.83
C SER A 344 12.60 10.46 13.36
N CYS A 345 11.57 10.53 12.51
CA CYS A 345 10.98 11.79 12.09
C CYS A 345 10.22 12.50 13.22
N ALA A 346 9.59 11.72 14.10
CA ALA A 346 8.86 12.24 15.26
C ALA A 346 9.77 12.58 16.44
N PHE A 347 11.03 12.14 16.41
CA PHE A 347 12.03 12.38 17.45
C PHE A 347 12.31 13.89 17.57
N PRO A 348 12.15 14.50 18.74
CA PRO A 348 12.53 15.89 18.96
C PRO A 348 14.04 16.00 18.95
N TYR A 349 14.61 16.28 17.78
CA TYR A 349 16.04 16.58 17.68
C TYR A 349 16.40 17.70 18.67
N PRO A 350 17.59 17.64 19.29
CA PRO A 350 17.99 18.63 20.28
C PRO A 350 17.83 20.04 19.72
N HIS A 351 16.94 20.81 20.32
CA HIS A 351 16.81 22.23 20.02
C HIS A 351 18.03 22.96 20.59
N HIS A 352 19.20 22.75 19.99
CA HIS A 352 20.27 23.68 20.23
C HIS A 352 19.84 25.03 19.65
N ARG A 353 19.52 25.94 20.55
CA ARG A 353 19.52 27.35 20.16
C ARG A 353 20.84 27.57 19.45
N PRO A 354 20.85 28.19 18.25
CA PRO A 354 22.13 28.56 17.62
C PRO A 354 22.96 29.28 18.69
N PRO A 355 24.24 28.99 18.82
CA PRO A 355 25.06 29.68 19.77
C PRO A 355 24.86 31.18 19.53
N CYS A 356 24.28 31.82 20.53
CA CYS A 356 24.07 33.27 20.50
C CYS A 356 25.45 33.83 20.21
N SER A 357 25.65 34.38 19.02
CA SER A 357 26.87 35.07 18.69
C SER A 357 27.05 36.08 19.81
N ARG A 358 27.98 35.81 20.72
CA ARG A 358 28.47 36.85 21.63
C ARG A 358 28.94 37.96 20.70
N ARG A 359 28.13 38.98 20.51
CA ARG A 359 28.62 40.29 20.10
C ARG A 359 29.60 40.66 21.20
N GLU A 360 30.86 40.47 20.89
CA GLU A 360 31.90 41.16 21.64
C GLU A 360 31.59 42.65 21.54
N SER A 361 30.98 43.16 22.59
CA SER A 361 30.88 44.57 22.81
C SER A 361 32.29 45.06 23.13
N ASN A 362 33.10 45.30 22.11
CA ASN A 362 34.25 46.20 22.22
C ASN A 362 33.71 47.60 22.46
N MET A 363 33.34 47.91 23.70
CA MET A 363 33.35 49.26 24.19
C MET A 363 34.80 49.60 24.53
N GLY A 364 35.48 50.12 23.53
CA GLY A 364 36.70 50.88 23.75
C GLY A 364 36.39 52.10 24.62
N SER A 365 36.80 52.03 25.85
CA SER A 365 37.02 53.18 26.68
C SER A 365 38.23 53.94 26.14
N ASN A 366 38.04 55.18 25.77
CA ASN A 366 39.10 56.20 25.89
C ASN A 366 38.59 57.59 25.53
N PRO A 367 39.32 58.64 26.06
CA PRO A 367 39.33 59.10 27.44
C PRO A 367 38.44 60.32 27.61
#